data_e836db74c868ae6c59f81fdbece0dcb9
#
_entry.id   e836db74c868ae6c59f81fdbece0dcb9
#
_cell.length_a   1.000
_cell.length_b   1.000
_cell.length_c   1.000
_cell.angle_alpha   90.00
_cell.angle_beta   90.00
_cell.angle_gamma   90.00
#
_symmetry.space_group_name_H-M   'P 1'
#
loop_
_entity.id
_entity.type
_entity.pdbx_description
1 polymer ?
#
loop_
_entity_poly.entity_id
_entity_poly.type
_entity_poly.pdbx_seq_one_letter_code
_entity_poly.pdbx_strand_id
1 'polypeptide(L)'
;MGRPLAEMAARVPAAMAGAEPGAEAFLACAEAVVPVVGALGVALAPVRVDVGGNVERLRQRRAEDPGRFLSVFDFVRAEKAAGEHASDSGCTKGLLWLLRAMRFLEELIRRVFASREASTYDAATAAYDAVL
;
A
#
# COMPACT_ATOMS: atom_id res chain seq x y z
N MET A 1 -11.35 14.06 -5.37
CA MET A 1 -10.00 13.71 -4.93
C MET A 1 -9.66 14.20 -3.52
N GLY A 2 -10.15 15.36 -3.09
CA GLY A 2 -9.74 15.95 -1.80
C GLY A 2 -9.99 15.08 -0.58
N ARG A 3 -11.19 14.50 -0.44
CA ARG A 3 -11.56 13.72 0.73
C ARG A 3 -10.73 12.42 0.89
N PRO A 4 -10.56 11.58 -0.13
CA PRO A 4 -9.73 10.37 0.02
C PRO A 4 -8.26 10.68 0.35
N LEU A 5 -7.68 11.72 -0.25
CA LEU A 5 -6.33 12.14 0.07
C LEU A 5 -6.19 12.64 1.50
N ALA A 6 -7.17 13.44 1.98
CA ALA A 6 -7.18 13.94 3.35
C ALA A 6 -7.29 12.79 4.37
N GLU A 7 -8.14 11.81 4.11
CA GLU A 7 -8.28 10.63 4.96
C GLU A 7 -6.98 9.81 5.01
N MET A 8 -6.33 9.63 3.87
CA MET A 8 -5.04 8.95 3.80
C MET A 8 -3.97 9.73 4.59
N ALA A 9 -3.88 11.03 4.36
CA ALA A 9 -2.91 11.89 5.05
C ALA A 9 -3.09 11.90 6.57
N ALA A 10 -4.33 11.85 7.05
CA ALA A 10 -4.62 11.81 8.47
C ALA A 10 -4.16 10.49 9.15
N ARG A 11 -4.03 9.42 8.41
CA ARG A 11 -3.62 8.10 8.94
C ARG A 11 -2.11 7.88 8.94
N VAL A 12 -1.36 8.62 8.12
CA VAL A 12 0.10 8.48 8.02
C VAL A 12 0.82 8.69 9.35
N PRO A 13 0.52 9.77 10.14
CA PRO A 13 1.20 9.96 11.41
C PRO A 13 1.04 8.78 12.38
N ALA A 14 -0.15 8.18 12.43
CA ALA A 14 -0.40 7.02 13.28
C ALA A 14 0.42 5.79 12.82
N ALA A 15 0.53 5.59 11.52
CA ALA A 15 1.33 4.50 10.96
C ALA A 15 2.82 4.65 11.27
N MET A 16 3.29 5.88 11.44
CA MET A 16 4.71 6.21 11.68
C MET A 16 5.02 6.48 13.16
N ALA A 17 4.07 6.31 14.07
CA ALA A 17 4.19 6.72 15.48
C ALA A 17 5.04 5.79 16.32
N GLY A 18 5.75 4.86 15.91
CA GLY A 18 6.61 3.97 16.68
C GLY A 18 7.99 3.81 16.07
N ALA A 19 8.84 3.04 16.74
CA ALA A 19 10.13 2.63 16.20
C ALA A 19 9.96 1.77 14.93
N GLU A 20 8.82 1.05 14.86
CA GLU A 20 8.39 0.28 13.70
C GLU A 20 6.93 0.66 13.37
N PRO A 21 6.53 0.69 12.08
CA PRO A 21 5.13 0.97 11.74
C PRO A 21 4.19 -0.06 12.34
N GLY A 22 3.15 0.41 13.05
CA GLY A 22 2.12 -0.46 13.61
C GLY A 22 1.30 -1.13 12.51
N ALA A 23 1.00 -2.42 12.68
CA ALA A 23 0.28 -3.20 11.66
C ALA A 23 -1.10 -2.63 11.37
N GLU A 24 -1.92 -2.34 12.39
CA GLU A 24 -3.26 -1.81 12.21
C GLU A 24 -3.24 -0.43 11.54
N ALA A 25 -2.39 0.47 12.02
CA ALA A 25 -2.28 1.82 11.46
C ALA A 25 -1.77 1.78 10.01
N PHE A 26 -0.82 0.92 9.71
CA PHE A 26 -0.32 0.72 8.35
C PHE A 26 -1.42 0.19 7.42
N LEU A 27 -2.15 -0.84 7.85
CA LEU A 27 -3.24 -1.42 7.05
C LEU A 27 -4.37 -0.41 6.82
N ALA A 28 -4.71 0.38 7.83
CA ALA A 28 -5.70 1.44 7.68
C ALA A 28 -5.24 2.52 6.68
N CYS A 29 -3.96 2.86 6.70
CA CYS A 29 -3.37 3.77 5.71
C CYS A 29 -3.42 3.17 4.29
N ALA A 30 -3.06 1.91 4.14
CA ALA A 30 -3.10 1.21 2.85
C ALA A 30 -4.53 1.10 2.30
N GLU A 31 -5.51 0.83 3.15
CA GLU A 31 -6.93 0.82 2.76
C GLU A 31 -7.41 2.19 2.25
N ALA A 32 -6.92 3.26 2.86
CA ALA A 32 -7.27 4.62 2.45
C ALA A 32 -6.73 4.98 1.05
N VAL A 33 -5.75 4.24 0.56
CA VAL A 33 -5.22 4.39 -0.81
C VAL A 33 -6.24 3.95 -1.87
N VAL A 34 -7.06 2.95 -1.57
CA VAL A 34 -8.01 2.37 -2.54
C VAL A 34 -8.96 3.41 -3.15
N PRO A 35 -9.64 4.27 -2.36
CA PRO A 35 -10.46 5.33 -2.93
C PRO A 35 -9.67 6.35 -3.76
N VAL A 36 -8.43 6.63 -3.38
CA VAL A 36 -7.54 7.54 -4.14
C VAL A 36 -7.28 6.96 -5.52
N VAL A 37 -6.95 5.68 -5.60
CA VAL A 37 -6.72 4.99 -6.88
C VAL A 37 -8.00 5.00 -7.73
N GLY A 38 -9.16 4.74 -7.11
CA GLY A 38 -10.45 4.80 -7.79
C GLY A 38 -10.75 6.18 -8.37
N ALA A 39 -10.38 7.25 -7.67
CA ALA A 39 -10.56 8.62 -8.13
C ALA A 39 -9.63 8.99 -9.32
N LEU A 40 -8.51 8.29 -9.47
CA LEU A 40 -7.55 8.52 -10.56
C LEU A 40 -7.98 7.90 -11.89
N GLY A 41 -9.01 7.06 -11.89
CA GLY A 41 -9.62 6.56 -13.11
C GLY A 41 -9.54 5.05 -13.32
N VAL A 42 -10.26 4.59 -14.33
CA VAL A 42 -10.43 3.16 -14.66
C VAL A 42 -9.11 2.49 -15.06
N ALA A 43 -8.20 3.23 -15.68
CA ALA A 43 -6.89 2.70 -16.08
C ALA A 43 -6.09 2.12 -14.91
N LEU A 44 -6.35 2.57 -13.67
CA LEU A 44 -5.68 2.11 -12.48
C LEU A 44 -6.45 1.02 -11.71
N ALA A 45 -7.50 0.45 -12.30
CA ALA A 45 -8.26 -0.63 -11.68
C ALA A 45 -7.39 -1.83 -11.27
N PRO A 46 -6.40 -2.28 -12.07
CA PRO A 46 -5.49 -3.34 -11.63
C PRO A 46 -4.71 -3.00 -10.36
N VAL A 47 -4.27 -1.76 -10.21
CA VAL A 47 -3.56 -1.29 -9.01
C VAL A 47 -4.49 -1.36 -7.79
N ARG A 48 -5.74 -0.92 -7.96
CA ARG A 48 -6.75 -0.98 -6.89
C ARG A 48 -6.99 -2.41 -6.41
N VAL A 49 -7.14 -3.34 -7.33
CA VAL A 49 -7.34 -4.76 -7.03
C VAL A 49 -6.13 -5.34 -6.31
N ASP A 50 -4.93 -5.01 -6.77
CA ASP A 50 -3.68 -5.49 -6.17
C ASP A 50 -3.52 -4.98 -4.74
N VAL A 51 -3.70 -3.69 -4.52
CA VAL A 51 -3.62 -3.09 -3.18
C VAL A 51 -4.66 -3.73 -2.24
N GLY A 52 -5.91 -3.80 -2.67
CA GLY A 52 -6.99 -4.39 -1.88
C GLY A 52 -6.72 -5.85 -1.52
N GLY A 53 -6.24 -6.64 -2.45
CA GLY A 53 -5.93 -8.05 -2.24
C GLY A 53 -4.78 -8.26 -1.25
N ASN A 54 -3.75 -7.45 -1.33
CA ASN A 54 -2.63 -7.53 -0.40
C ASN A 54 -3.00 -7.06 1.01
N VAL A 55 -3.80 -6.00 1.13
CA VAL A 55 -4.33 -5.56 2.43
C VAL A 55 -5.17 -6.67 3.06
N GLU A 56 -6.07 -7.28 2.30
CA GLU A 56 -6.92 -8.37 2.80
C GLU A 56 -6.08 -9.55 3.29
N ARG A 57 -5.06 -9.93 2.56
CA ARG A 57 -4.12 -10.99 2.96
C ARG A 57 -3.51 -10.73 4.34
N LEU A 58 -3.01 -9.52 4.55
CA LEU A 58 -2.42 -9.13 5.82
C LEU A 58 -3.46 -9.06 6.95
N ARG A 59 -4.65 -8.57 6.66
CA ARG A 59 -5.74 -8.52 7.64
C ARG A 59 -6.18 -9.90 8.08
N GLN A 60 -6.32 -10.83 7.16
CA GLN A 60 -6.67 -12.21 7.48
C GLN A 60 -5.62 -12.86 8.38
N ARG A 61 -4.35 -12.67 8.06
CA ARG A 61 -3.26 -13.21 8.88
C ARG A 61 -3.25 -12.61 10.28
N ARG A 62 -3.44 -11.30 10.38
CA ARG A 62 -3.50 -10.60 11.67
C ARG A 62 -4.68 -11.08 12.52
N ALA A 63 -5.82 -11.34 11.89
CA ALA A 63 -7.01 -11.82 12.60
C ALA A 63 -6.83 -13.18 13.27
N GLU A 64 -5.89 -14.00 12.80
CA GLU A 64 -5.58 -15.30 13.40
C GLU A 64 -4.92 -15.14 14.78
N ASP A 65 -4.09 -14.11 14.96
CA ASP A 65 -3.41 -13.83 16.24
C ASP A 65 -3.09 -12.33 16.33
N PRO A 66 -4.06 -11.48 16.72
CA PRO A 66 -3.88 -10.03 16.75
C PRO A 66 -2.77 -9.57 17.69
N GLY A 67 -2.52 -10.29 18.77
CA GLY A 67 -1.47 -9.96 19.73
C GLY A 67 -0.05 -10.21 19.22
N ARG A 68 0.09 -11.06 18.23
CA ARG A 68 1.39 -11.40 17.63
C ARG A 68 1.82 -10.39 16.56
N PHE A 69 0.85 -9.85 15.80
CA PHE A 69 1.12 -8.96 14.67
C PHE A 69 0.85 -7.50 15.03
N LEU A 70 1.70 -6.94 15.87
CA LEU A 70 1.60 -5.54 16.33
C LEU A 70 2.32 -4.58 15.37
N SER A 71 3.46 -4.99 14.83
CA SER A 71 4.25 -4.27 13.84
C SER A 71 4.10 -4.93 12.48
N VAL A 72 4.24 -4.16 11.39
CA VAL A 72 4.30 -4.72 10.03
C VAL A 72 5.46 -5.70 9.86
N PHE A 73 6.55 -5.52 10.59
CA PHE A 73 7.68 -6.42 10.54
C PHE A 73 7.42 -7.76 11.26
N ASP A 74 6.41 -7.83 12.09
CA ASP A 74 6.02 -9.09 12.73
C ASP A 74 5.54 -10.13 11.72
N PHE A 75 4.90 -9.71 10.63
CA PHE A 75 4.56 -10.59 9.52
C PHE A 75 5.81 -11.21 8.88
N VAL A 76 6.81 -10.38 8.63
CA VAL A 76 8.08 -10.83 8.03
C VAL A 76 8.83 -11.75 8.97
N ARG A 77 8.90 -11.41 10.24
CA ARG A 77 9.57 -12.23 11.26
C ARG A 77 8.95 -13.61 11.40
N ALA A 78 7.60 -13.66 11.41
CA ALA A 78 6.87 -14.91 11.51
C ALA A 78 7.12 -15.81 10.30
N GLU A 79 7.07 -15.27 9.10
CA GLU A 79 7.30 -16.03 7.87
C GLU A 79 8.76 -16.44 7.72
N LYS A 80 9.69 -15.58 8.11
CA LYS A 80 11.12 -15.89 8.10
C LYS A 80 11.43 -17.04 9.06
N ALA A 81 10.86 -17.02 10.26
CA ALA A 81 11.02 -18.10 11.24
C ALA A 81 10.46 -19.44 10.73
N ALA A 82 9.39 -19.41 9.94
CA ALA A 82 8.79 -20.60 9.33
C ALA A 82 9.44 -21.00 7.98
N GLY A 83 10.39 -20.21 7.46
CA GLY A 83 11.00 -20.46 6.16
C GLY A 83 10.09 -20.12 4.97
N GLU A 84 9.04 -19.34 5.19
CA GLU A 84 8.00 -19.06 4.19
C GLU A 84 8.05 -17.64 3.61
N HIS A 85 9.03 -16.84 3.98
CA HIS A 85 9.15 -15.42 3.59
C HIS A 85 9.30 -15.20 2.06
N ALA A 86 9.70 -16.22 1.33
CA ALA A 86 9.80 -16.15 -0.15
C ALA A 86 8.54 -16.63 -0.87
N SER A 87 7.53 -17.10 -0.15
CA SER A 87 6.26 -17.56 -0.74
C SER A 87 5.52 -16.42 -1.42
N ASP A 88 5.06 -16.63 -2.65
CA ASP A 88 4.30 -15.63 -3.42
C ASP A 88 2.94 -15.33 -2.81
N SER A 89 2.38 -16.24 -2.02
CA SER A 89 1.12 -16.05 -1.31
C SER A 89 1.29 -15.51 0.11
N GLY A 90 2.53 -15.27 0.54
CA GLY A 90 2.85 -14.83 1.90
C GLY A 90 2.64 -13.35 2.16
N CYS A 91 2.62 -12.98 3.44
CA CYS A 91 2.49 -11.59 3.87
C CYS A 91 3.73 -10.76 3.57
N THR A 92 4.92 -11.34 3.59
CA THR A 92 6.16 -10.64 3.22
C THR A 92 6.08 -10.12 1.78
N LYS A 93 5.63 -10.97 0.84
CA LYS A 93 5.39 -10.56 -0.54
C LYS A 93 4.27 -9.52 -0.64
N GLY A 94 3.19 -9.72 0.12
CA GLY A 94 2.10 -8.75 0.19
C GLY A 94 2.56 -7.36 0.62
N LEU A 95 3.39 -7.29 1.66
CA LEU A 95 4.00 -6.03 2.11
C LEU A 95 4.89 -5.41 1.04
N LEU A 96 5.71 -6.21 0.38
CA LEU A 96 6.59 -5.73 -0.69
C LEU A 96 5.78 -5.08 -1.82
N TRP A 97 4.71 -5.72 -2.25
CA TRP A 97 3.85 -5.19 -3.30
C TRP A 97 3.08 -3.94 -2.86
N LEU A 98 2.63 -3.89 -1.60
CA LEU A 98 1.99 -2.68 -1.05
C LEU A 98 2.96 -1.50 -1.03
N LEU A 99 4.20 -1.70 -0.62
CA LEU A 99 5.21 -0.65 -0.62
C LEU A 99 5.53 -0.16 -2.04
N ARG A 100 5.63 -1.06 -3.00
CA ARG A 100 5.83 -0.72 -4.40
C ARG A 100 4.64 0.06 -4.97
N ALA A 101 3.42 -0.37 -4.65
CA ALA A 101 2.21 0.34 -5.06
C ALA A 101 2.16 1.76 -4.47
N MET A 102 2.52 1.94 -3.20
CA MET A 102 2.57 3.25 -2.57
C MET A 102 3.61 4.17 -3.21
N ARG A 103 4.79 3.66 -3.53
CA ARG A 103 5.82 4.42 -4.24
C ARG A 103 5.37 4.81 -5.65
N PHE A 104 4.73 3.89 -6.35
CA PHE A 104 4.15 4.15 -7.66
C PHE A 104 3.11 5.28 -7.59
N LEU A 105 2.20 5.23 -6.62
CA LEU A 105 1.17 6.25 -6.44
C LEU A 105 1.76 7.61 -6.04
N GLU A 106 2.76 7.62 -5.19
CA GLU A 106 3.49 8.85 -4.84
C GLU A 106 4.07 9.51 -6.09
N GLU A 107 4.76 8.74 -6.91
CA GLU A 107 5.36 9.25 -8.15
C GLU A 107 4.29 9.69 -9.15
N LEU A 108 3.20 8.94 -9.28
CA LEU A 108 2.07 9.29 -10.13
C LEU A 108 1.45 10.64 -9.72
N ILE A 109 1.15 10.79 -8.43
CA ILE A 109 0.56 12.02 -7.90
C ILE A 109 1.50 13.19 -8.14
N ARG A 110 2.78 13.02 -7.88
CA ARG A 110 3.78 14.07 -8.12
C ARG A 110 3.79 14.50 -9.58
N ARG A 111 3.76 13.57 -10.52
CA ARG A 111 3.75 13.86 -11.96
C ARG A 111 2.46 14.51 -12.42
N VAL A 112 1.33 14.08 -11.91
CA VAL A 112 0.02 14.68 -12.24
C VAL A 112 -0.05 16.12 -11.77
N PHE A 113 0.44 16.44 -10.57
CA PHE A 113 0.45 17.80 -10.06
C PHE A 113 1.54 18.68 -10.67
N ALA A 114 2.63 18.10 -11.14
CA ALA A 114 3.71 18.85 -11.80
C ALA A 114 3.37 19.24 -13.25
N SER A 115 2.49 18.49 -13.91
CA SER A 115 2.10 18.73 -15.30
C SER A 115 0.59 18.70 -15.45
N ARG A 116 -0.01 19.89 -15.67
CA ARG A 116 -1.46 20.01 -15.89
C ARG A 116 -1.91 19.46 -17.25
N GLU A 117 -0.97 19.23 -18.16
CA GLU A 117 -1.24 18.75 -19.53
C GLU A 117 -1.04 17.25 -19.69
N ALA A 118 -0.36 16.58 -18.76
CA ALA A 118 -0.14 15.14 -18.82
C ALA A 118 -1.43 14.39 -18.52
N SER A 119 -1.77 13.40 -19.35
CA SER A 119 -2.87 12.49 -19.04
C SER A 119 -2.51 11.59 -17.86
N THR A 120 -3.51 11.09 -17.14
CA THR A 120 -3.31 10.12 -16.07
C THR A 120 -2.59 8.87 -16.57
N TYR A 121 -2.89 8.46 -17.81
CA TYR A 121 -2.23 7.31 -18.44
C TYR A 121 -0.73 7.56 -18.63
N ASP A 122 -0.35 8.72 -19.17
CA ASP A 122 1.05 9.07 -19.41
C ASP A 122 1.83 9.17 -18.09
N ALA A 123 1.23 9.81 -17.08
CA ALA A 123 1.81 9.90 -15.74
C ALA A 123 1.96 8.52 -15.09
N ALA A 124 0.98 7.65 -15.26
CA ALA A 124 1.03 6.28 -14.73
C ALA A 124 2.14 5.45 -15.39
N THR A 125 2.28 5.56 -16.73
CA THR A 125 3.34 4.88 -17.47
C THR A 125 4.72 5.35 -17.02
N ALA A 126 4.91 6.65 -16.89
CA ALA A 126 6.18 7.22 -16.44
C ALA A 126 6.50 6.84 -15.00
N ALA A 127 5.51 6.82 -14.12
CA ALA A 127 5.68 6.39 -12.73
C ALA A 127 6.01 4.89 -12.62
N TYR A 128 5.36 4.07 -13.43
CA TYR A 128 5.64 2.64 -13.52
C TYR A 128 7.10 2.40 -13.92
N ASP A 129 7.56 3.05 -14.99
CA ASP A 129 8.93 2.90 -15.49
C ASP A 129 9.98 3.39 -14.50
N ALA A 130 9.66 4.42 -13.69
CA ALA A 130 10.58 4.98 -12.71
C ALA A 130 10.71 4.13 -11.43
N VAL A 131 9.67 3.37 -11.06
CA VAL A 131 9.57 2.69 -9.76
C VAL A 131 9.61 1.17 -9.90
N LEU A 132 8.99 0.65 -10.91
CA LEU A 132 8.80 -0.78 -11.13
C LEU A 132 9.61 -1.30 -12.31
#